data_05c0862b7f9b0a2c716b552767a15e03
#
_entry.id   05c0862b7f9b0a2c716b552767a15e03
#
_cell.length_a   1.000
_cell.length_b   1.000
_cell.length_c   1.000
_cell.angle_alpha   90.00
_cell.angle_beta   90.00
_cell.angle_gamma   90.00
#
_symmetry.space_group_name_H-M   'P 1'
#
loop_
_entity.id
_entity.type
_entity.pdbx_description
1 polymer ?
#
loop_
_entity_poly.entity_id
_entity_poly.type
_entity_poly.pdbx_seq_one_letter_code
_entity_poly.pdbx_strand_id
1 'polypeptide(L)'
;MEENKKAQKAVSGLFKPARLFGRSGNDLAKSFGGLKSFEQRVLDYCFSFVSENDTADKMYEVSVLEVIRHFGLSASGNSYQRVSKALKTLNENTALYLPKTLPSGERGILMTQLFDTLFFGEAGTVQFQFSPNARPLVFDLKKNFYSFHLQELARIHGKYGLILLKLWESYRHGHEVTTTITGSTEDWQGWFLGKEKRITAGRFYTNVLKRATEELEEKLDAECTLMSYKKGRKIVSYELTIVDKSKLVNS
;
A
#
# COMPACT_ATOMS: atom_id res chain seq x y z
N MET A 1 8.86 -1.29 -38.98
CA MET A 1 9.82 -1.36 -37.83
C MET A 1 9.91 -0.03 -37.06
N GLU A 2 9.93 1.11 -37.72
CA GLU A 2 10.07 2.43 -37.07
C GLU A 2 8.81 2.91 -36.30
N GLU A 3 7.61 2.62 -36.82
CA GLU A 3 6.33 2.88 -36.13
C GLU A 3 6.20 2.11 -34.81
N ASN A 4 6.70 0.88 -34.78
CA ASN A 4 6.68 0.04 -33.57
C ASN A 4 7.57 0.62 -32.47
N LYS A 5 8.73 1.23 -32.83
CA LYS A 5 9.62 1.93 -31.88
C LYS A 5 8.99 3.22 -31.34
N LYS A 6 8.24 3.95 -32.15
CA LYS A 6 7.52 5.17 -31.73
C LYS A 6 6.39 4.83 -30.77
N ALA A 7 5.60 3.78 -31.05
CA ALA A 7 4.56 3.28 -30.17
C ALA A 7 5.14 2.79 -28.83
N GLN A 8 6.20 2.01 -28.86
CA GLN A 8 6.90 1.55 -27.65
C GLN A 8 7.43 2.71 -26.81
N LYS A 9 7.99 3.76 -27.45
CA LYS A 9 8.49 4.94 -26.75
C LYS A 9 7.35 5.77 -26.14
N ALA A 10 6.22 5.92 -26.85
CA ALA A 10 5.02 6.60 -26.33
C ALA A 10 4.45 5.86 -25.12
N VAL A 11 4.25 4.54 -25.24
CA VAL A 11 3.74 3.70 -24.15
C VAL A 11 4.71 3.71 -22.97
N SER A 12 6.02 3.53 -23.20
CA SER A 12 7.01 3.59 -22.11
C SER A 12 7.13 4.97 -21.47
N GLY A 13 6.87 6.04 -22.22
CA GLY A 13 6.84 7.42 -21.71
C GLY A 13 5.65 7.71 -20.80
N LEU A 14 4.49 7.15 -21.10
CA LEU A 14 3.29 7.26 -20.25
C LEU A 14 3.48 6.57 -18.89
N PHE A 15 4.34 5.54 -18.82
CA PHE A 15 4.51 4.70 -17.64
C PHE A 15 5.82 4.92 -16.89
N LYS A 16 6.68 5.81 -17.33
CA LYS A 16 7.96 6.11 -16.65
C LYS A 16 7.83 6.53 -15.18
N PRO A 17 6.76 7.17 -14.69
CA PRO A 17 6.52 7.33 -13.26
C PRO A 17 5.52 6.32 -12.69
N ALA A 18 4.80 5.56 -13.53
CA ALA A 18 3.87 4.56 -13.06
C ALA A 18 4.67 3.35 -12.62
N ARG A 19 4.57 3.02 -11.36
CA ARG A 19 5.09 1.79 -10.83
C ARG A 19 4.34 0.66 -11.50
N LEU A 20 5.05 -0.09 -12.29
CA LEU A 20 4.62 -1.42 -12.67
C LEU A 20 4.56 -2.21 -11.36
N PHE A 21 3.36 -2.54 -10.92
CA PHE A 21 3.19 -3.45 -9.82
C PHE A 21 3.72 -4.81 -10.24
N GLY A 22 4.50 -5.40 -9.39
CA GLY A 22 4.99 -6.74 -9.58
C GLY A 22 3.84 -7.76 -9.55
N ARG A 23 4.19 -9.02 -9.49
CA ARG A 23 3.25 -10.13 -9.60
C ARG A 23 2.70 -10.59 -8.24
N SER A 24 2.90 -9.82 -7.16
CA SER A 24 2.57 -10.23 -5.80
C SER A 24 1.69 -9.23 -5.05
N GLY A 25 0.96 -9.70 -4.05
CA GLY A 25 0.20 -8.86 -3.14
C GLY A 25 1.05 -7.84 -2.38
N ASN A 26 2.33 -8.16 -2.16
CA ASN A 26 3.29 -7.24 -1.54
C ASN A 26 3.50 -5.97 -2.38
N ASP A 27 3.41 -6.06 -3.70
CA ASP A 27 3.49 -4.90 -4.58
C ASP A 27 2.21 -4.05 -4.50
N LEU A 28 1.06 -4.69 -4.27
CA LEU A 28 -0.19 -4.00 -4.01
C LEU A 28 -0.09 -3.16 -2.73
N ALA A 29 0.47 -3.69 -1.65
CA ALA A 29 0.66 -2.96 -0.39
C ALA A 29 1.50 -1.68 -0.57
N LYS A 30 2.51 -1.70 -1.43
CA LYS A 30 3.37 -0.55 -1.76
C LYS A 30 2.69 0.52 -2.63
N SER A 31 1.55 0.19 -3.24
CA SER A 31 0.96 0.97 -4.33
C SER A 31 0.28 2.25 -3.89
N PHE A 32 -0.14 2.34 -2.66
CA PHE A 32 -1.06 3.36 -2.17
C PHE A 32 -0.42 4.42 -1.28
N GLY A 33 0.88 4.67 -1.43
CA GLY A 33 1.60 5.71 -0.69
C GLY A 33 1.05 7.15 -0.85
N GLY A 34 0.26 7.40 -1.90
CA GLY A 34 -0.46 8.67 -2.10
C GLY A 34 -1.71 8.85 -1.22
N LEU A 35 -2.23 7.78 -0.61
CA LEU A 35 -3.39 7.84 0.26
C LEU A 35 -3.03 8.46 1.63
N LYS A 36 -3.98 9.18 2.25
CA LYS A 36 -3.84 9.66 3.62
C LYS A 36 -3.98 8.48 4.60
N SER A 37 -3.49 8.65 5.84
CA SER A 37 -3.51 7.55 6.83
C SER A 37 -4.90 6.97 7.07
N PHE A 38 -5.93 7.80 7.15
CA PHE A 38 -7.30 7.33 7.35
C PHE A 38 -7.83 6.54 6.14
N GLU A 39 -7.53 7.00 4.93
CA GLU A 39 -7.87 6.29 3.68
C GLU A 39 -7.16 4.93 3.60
N GLN A 40 -5.88 4.86 4.00
CA GLN A 40 -5.15 3.59 4.09
C GLN A 40 -5.78 2.62 5.11
N ARG A 41 -6.15 3.12 6.28
CA ARG A 41 -6.83 2.30 7.31
C ARG A 41 -8.19 1.78 6.83
N VAL A 42 -8.98 2.60 6.13
CA VAL A 42 -10.25 2.15 5.53
C VAL A 42 -9.99 1.11 4.44
N LEU A 43 -8.94 1.25 3.65
CA LEU A 43 -8.53 0.24 2.68
C LEU A 43 -8.16 -1.08 3.36
N ASP A 44 -7.36 -1.03 4.42
CA ASP A 44 -6.98 -2.21 5.22
C ASP A 44 -8.22 -2.89 5.83
N TYR A 45 -9.19 -2.09 6.26
CA TYR A 45 -10.48 -2.60 6.72
C TYR A 45 -11.25 -3.32 5.60
N CYS A 46 -11.27 -2.77 4.38
CA CYS A 46 -11.87 -3.47 3.24
C CYS A 46 -11.16 -4.81 2.93
N PHE A 47 -9.84 -4.85 3.04
CA PHE A 47 -9.09 -6.10 2.85
C PHE A 47 -9.37 -7.13 3.95
N SER A 48 -9.77 -6.71 5.16
CA SER A 48 -10.07 -7.64 6.25
C SER A 48 -11.27 -8.54 5.98
N PHE A 49 -12.20 -8.12 5.12
CA PHE A 49 -13.38 -8.91 4.71
C PHE A 49 -13.06 -10.06 3.77
N VAL A 50 -11.92 -10.01 3.09
CA VAL A 50 -11.54 -11.02 2.10
C VAL A 50 -11.22 -12.34 2.78
N SER A 51 -11.80 -13.44 2.27
CA SER A 51 -11.51 -14.81 2.67
C SER A 51 -10.92 -15.60 1.50
N GLU A 52 -10.10 -16.61 1.79
CA GLU A 52 -9.48 -17.47 0.77
C GLU A 52 -10.51 -18.24 -0.07
N ASN A 53 -11.70 -18.46 0.49
CA ASN A 53 -12.79 -19.19 -0.16
C ASN A 53 -13.78 -18.28 -0.90
N ASP A 54 -13.54 -16.99 -0.97
CA ASP A 54 -14.45 -16.07 -1.63
C ASP A 54 -14.43 -16.26 -3.15
N THR A 55 -15.62 -16.23 -3.73
CA THR A 55 -15.78 -16.33 -5.19
C THR A 55 -15.27 -15.07 -5.90
N ALA A 56 -15.03 -15.24 -7.19
CA ALA A 56 -14.48 -14.16 -8.02
C ALA A 56 -15.39 -12.92 -8.13
N ASP A 57 -16.66 -13.06 -7.91
CA ASP A 57 -17.71 -12.03 -8.00
C ASP A 57 -18.24 -11.58 -6.63
N LYS A 58 -17.53 -11.95 -5.54
CA LYS A 58 -17.96 -11.64 -4.18
C LYS A 58 -18.16 -10.14 -3.98
N MET A 59 -19.38 -9.78 -3.59
CA MET A 59 -19.75 -8.46 -3.08
C MET A 59 -19.65 -8.48 -1.55
N TYR A 60 -18.93 -7.54 -0.99
CA TYR A 60 -18.83 -7.31 0.45
C TYR A 60 -19.78 -6.21 0.87
N GLU A 61 -20.33 -6.30 2.07
CA GLU A 61 -21.26 -5.32 2.62
C GLU A 61 -20.83 -4.91 4.02
N VAL A 62 -20.91 -3.63 4.30
CA VAL A 62 -20.63 -3.03 5.61
C VAL A 62 -21.46 -1.77 5.78
N SER A 63 -21.86 -1.46 7.02
CA SER A 63 -22.45 -0.15 7.29
C SER A 63 -21.38 0.90 7.59
N VAL A 64 -21.62 2.14 7.22
CA VAL A 64 -20.74 3.28 7.60
C VAL A 64 -20.60 3.36 9.11
N LEU A 65 -21.66 3.01 9.86
CA LEU A 65 -21.64 2.99 11.33
C LEU A 65 -20.68 1.94 11.89
N GLU A 66 -20.59 0.75 11.26
CA GLU A 66 -19.62 -0.29 11.64
C GLU A 66 -18.19 0.19 11.43
N VAL A 67 -17.92 0.85 10.30
CA VAL A 67 -16.59 1.45 10.02
C VAL A 67 -16.26 2.51 11.09
N ILE A 68 -17.22 3.38 11.44
CA ILE A 68 -17.07 4.40 12.48
C ILE A 68 -16.70 3.76 13.82
N ARG A 69 -17.44 2.71 14.22
CA ARG A 69 -17.20 1.98 15.48
C ARG A 69 -15.86 1.26 15.48
N HIS A 70 -15.52 0.61 14.38
CA HIS A 70 -14.24 -0.08 14.22
C HIS A 70 -13.05 0.86 14.46
N PHE A 71 -13.13 2.12 14.00
CA PHE A 71 -12.08 3.11 14.20
C PHE A 71 -12.23 3.94 15.49
N GLY A 72 -13.14 3.60 16.38
CA GLY A 72 -13.36 4.32 17.64
C GLY A 72 -13.80 5.77 17.46
N LEU A 73 -14.46 6.10 16.34
CA LEU A 73 -14.96 7.43 16.07
C LEU A 73 -16.34 7.63 16.69
N SER A 74 -16.68 8.87 17.05
CA SER A 74 -18.05 9.22 17.46
C SER A 74 -19.01 9.09 16.26
N ALA A 75 -20.23 8.61 16.50
CA ALA A 75 -21.28 8.50 15.49
C ALA A 75 -21.88 9.88 15.16
N SER A 76 -21.07 10.77 14.59
CA SER A 76 -21.45 12.13 14.20
C SER A 76 -21.53 12.28 12.69
N GLY A 77 -22.26 13.27 12.20
CA GLY A 77 -22.33 13.59 10.76
C GLY A 77 -20.95 13.76 10.12
N ASN A 78 -19.99 14.36 10.83
CA ASN A 78 -18.61 14.52 10.37
C ASN A 78 -17.92 13.16 10.19
N SER A 79 -18.16 12.17 11.07
CA SER A 79 -17.59 10.83 10.95
C SER A 79 -18.18 10.07 9.75
N TYR A 80 -19.49 10.18 9.53
CA TYR A 80 -20.15 9.63 8.34
C TYR A 80 -19.56 10.21 7.06
N GLN A 81 -19.43 11.54 6.98
CA GLN A 81 -18.82 12.22 5.82
C GLN A 81 -17.36 11.80 5.62
N ARG A 82 -16.60 11.67 6.71
CA ARG A 82 -15.19 11.26 6.67
C ARG A 82 -15.02 9.86 6.09
N VAL A 83 -15.84 8.90 6.53
CA VAL A 83 -15.80 7.51 6.03
C VAL A 83 -16.23 7.46 4.56
N SER A 84 -17.36 8.09 4.21
CA SER A 84 -17.85 8.11 2.83
C SER A 84 -16.85 8.77 1.88
N LYS A 85 -16.21 9.88 2.31
CA LYS A 85 -15.17 10.54 1.54
C LYS A 85 -13.92 9.66 1.37
N ALA A 86 -13.52 8.91 2.39
CA ALA A 86 -12.40 8.00 2.30
C ALA A 86 -12.68 6.90 1.26
N LEU A 87 -13.83 6.25 1.31
CA LEU A 87 -14.24 5.22 0.37
C LEU A 87 -14.32 5.77 -1.07
N LYS A 88 -14.90 6.97 -1.26
CA LYS A 88 -14.90 7.66 -2.55
C LYS A 88 -13.47 7.87 -3.05
N THR A 89 -12.58 8.38 -2.20
CA THR A 89 -11.17 8.61 -2.56
C THR A 89 -10.47 7.30 -2.92
N LEU A 90 -10.77 6.21 -2.23
CA LEU A 90 -10.24 4.89 -2.57
C LEU A 90 -10.68 4.47 -3.97
N ASN A 91 -11.96 4.60 -4.30
CA ASN A 91 -12.45 4.26 -5.62
C ASN A 91 -11.78 5.08 -6.74
N GLU A 92 -11.53 6.36 -6.51
CA GLU A 92 -10.96 7.28 -7.50
C GLU A 92 -9.42 7.19 -7.62
N ASN A 93 -8.71 6.80 -6.56
CA ASN A 93 -7.25 6.94 -6.48
C ASN A 93 -6.48 5.62 -6.31
N THR A 94 -7.12 4.48 -6.51
CA THR A 94 -6.47 3.17 -6.45
C THR A 94 -6.33 2.50 -7.82
N ALA A 95 -5.95 3.29 -8.83
CA ALA A 95 -5.62 2.76 -10.15
C ALA A 95 -4.40 1.85 -10.08
N LEU A 96 -4.50 0.70 -10.74
CA LEU A 96 -3.47 -0.33 -10.84
C LEU A 96 -2.93 -0.40 -12.26
N TYR A 97 -1.63 -0.64 -12.40
CA TYR A 97 -0.92 -0.79 -13.66
C TYR A 97 -0.20 -2.13 -13.64
N LEU A 98 -0.78 -3.13 -14.28
CA LEU A 98 -0.35 -4.52 -14.20
C LEU A 98 0.33 -4.93 -15.51
N PRO A 99 1.53 -5.54 -15.48
CA PRO A 99 2.11 -6.16 -16.67
C PRO A 99 1.17 -7.24 -17.18
N LYS A 100 0.84 -7.22 -18.47
CA LYS A 100 -0.01 -8.23 -19.13
C LYS A 100 0.56 -8.63 -20.48
N THR A 101 0.49 -9.92 -20.76
CA THR A 101 0.75 -10.48 -22.09
C THR A 101 -0.60 -10.94 -22.67
N LEU A 102 -0.93 -10.46 -23.86
CA LEU A 102 -2.13 -10.85 -24.58
C LEU A 102 -1.96 -12.28 -25.15
N PRO A 103 -3.06 -12.98 -25.52
CA PRO A 103 -3.00 -14.28 -26.19
C PRO A 103 -2.18 -14.25 -27.50
N SER A 104 -2.08 -13.10 -28.15
CA SER A 104 -1.21 -12.86 -29.31
C SER A 104 0.30 -12.88 -29.02
N GLY A 105 0.69 -12.94 -27.75
CA GLY A 105 2.08 -12.79 -27.31
C GLY A 105 2.53 -11.33 -27.12
N GLU A 106 1.69 -10.35 -27.44
CA GLU A 106 2.01 -8.93 -27.24
C GLU A 106 2.06 -8.60 -25.74
N ARG A 107 3.17 -7.96 -25.34
CA ARG A 107 3.39 -7.51 -23.96
C ARG A 107 2.95 -6.06 -23.80
N GLY A 108 2.19 -5.79 -22.76
CA GLY A 108 1.67 -4.46 -22.47
C GLY A 108 1.40 -4.24 -21.00
N ILE A 109 0.71 -3.14 -20.71
CA ILE A 109 0.29 -2.75 -19.38
C ILE A 109 -1.23 -2.69 -19.36
N LEU A 110 -1.83 -3.46 -18.47
CA LEU A 110 -3.24 -3.38 -18.16
C LEU A 110 -3.46 -2.28 -17.13
N MET A 111 -4.30 -1.31 -17.45
CA MET A 111 -4.76 -0.30 -16.50
C MET A 111 -6.14 -0.72 -15.97
N THR A 112 -6.25 -0.79 -14.65
CA THR A 112 -7.50 -1.15 -13.97
C THR A 112 -7.61 -0.40 -12.65
N GLN A 113 -8.75 -0.48 -11.98
CA GLN A 113 -8.96 0.03 -10.63
C GLN A 113 -8.87 -1.11 -9.62
N LEU A 114 -8.64 -0.79 -8.34
CA LEU A 114 -8.70 -1.78 -7.26
C LEU A 114 -10.13 -2.26 -7.05
N PHE A 115 -11.08 -1.32 -6.98
CA PHE A 115 -12.50 -1.62 -6.86
C PHE A 115 -13.17 -1.63 -8.23
N ASP A 116 -14.01 -2.62 -8.47
CA ASP A 116 -14.89 -2.70 -9.63
C ASP A 116 -16.16 -1.89 -9.38
N THR A 117 -16.77 -2.15 -8.23
CA THR A 117 -18.04 -1.52 -7.83
C THR A 117 -17.93 -1.00 -6.40
N LEU A 118 -18.50 0.16 -6.16
CA LEU A 118 -18.69 0.77 -4.86
C LEU A 118 -20.06 1.44 -4.82
N PHE A 119 -20.97 0.89 -4.02
CA PHE A 119 -22.34 1.39 -3.86
C PHE A 119 -22.54 1.99 -2.48
N PHE A 120 -23.19 3.13 -2.42
CA PHE A 120 -23.60 3.80 -1.17
C PHE A 120 -25.11 3.84 -1.10
N GLY A 121 -25.69 3.09 -0.16
CA GLY A 121 -27.11 3.12 0.14
C GLY A 121 -27.46 4.33 1.03
N GLU A 122 -28.64 4.91 0.82
CA GLU A 122 -29.14 6.03 1.63
C GLU A 122 -29.27 5.70 3.12
N ALA A 123 -29.48 4.43 3.46
CA ALA A 123 -29.50 3.93 4.83
C ALA A 123 -28.11 3.78 5.48
N GLY A 124 -27.05 4.17 4.79
CA GLY A 124 -25.67 4.07 5.27
C GLY A 124 -25.01 2.71 5.03
N THR A 125 -25.59 1.89 4.17
CA THR A 125 -24.98 0.64 3.69
C THR A 125 -23.94 0.97 2.62
N VAL A 126 -22.78 0.30 2.68
CA VAL A 126 -21.76 0.34 1.64
C VAL A 126 -21.54 -1.07 1.12
N GLN A 127 -21.67 -1.25 -0.18
CA GLN A 127 -21.28 -2.48 -0.86
C GLN A 127 -20.07 -2.21 -1.73
N PHE A 128 -19.12 -3.14 -1.74
CA PHE A 128 -17.93 -3.02 -2.58
C PHE A 128 -17.49 -4.38 -3.14
N GLN A 129 -16.89 -4.31 -4.32
CA GLN A 129 -16.32 -5.46 -5.01
C GLN A 129 -14.93 -5.09 -5.53
N PHE A 130 -13.96 -5.99 -5.35
CA PHE A 130 -12.64 -5.80 -5.96
C PHE A 130 -12.69 -6.16 -7.43
N SER A 131 -11.96 -5.43 -8.27
CA SER A 131 -11.94 -5.71 -9.70
C SER A 131 -11.35 -7.10 -9.99
N PRO A 132 -11.80 -7.77 -11.05
CA PRO A 132 -11.30 -9.12 -11.41
C PRO A 132 -9.79 -9.17 -11.58
N ASN A 133 -9.17 -8.09 -12.05
CA ASN A 133 -7.73 -8.02 -12.25
C ASN A 133 -6.95 -7.71 -10.96
N ALA A 134 -7.56 -7.03 -9.99
CA ALA A 134 -6.96 -6.74 -8.69
C ALA A 134 -7.09 -7.91 -7.72
N ARG A 135 -8.11 -8.71 -7.84
CA ARG A 135 -8.47 -9.76 -6.89
C ARG A 135 -7.36 -10.78 -6.61
N PRO A 136 -6.63 -11.33 -7.59
CA PRO A 136 -5.53 -12.24 -7.30
C PRO A 136 -4.49 -11.61 -6.39
N LEU A 137 -4.21 -10.30 -6.55
CA LEU A 137 -3.28 -9.55 -5.71
C LEU A 137 -3.84 -9.30 -4.31
N VAL A 138 -5.15 -9.08 -4.19
CA VAL A 138 -5.84 -8.90 -2.90
C VAL A 138 -5.83 -10.20 -2.10
N PHE A 139 -6.08 -11.34 -2.74
CA PHE A 139 -6.02 -12.66 -2.09
C PHE A 139 -4.59 -13.02 -1.66
N ASP A 140 -3.60 -12.77 -2.50
CA ASP A 140 -2.21 -12.97 -2.18
C ASP A 140 -1.77 -12.07 -1.01
N LEU A 141 -2.19 -10.81 -1.01
CA LEU A 141 -1.98 -9.88 0.08
C LEU A 141 -2.64 -10.37 1.38
N LYS A 142 -3.90 -10.84 1.31
CA LYS A 142 -4.61 -11.39 2.47
C LYS A 142 -3.88 -12.58 3.06
N LYS A 143 -3.48 -13.52 2.23
CA LYS A 143 -2.78 -14.74 2.65
C LYS A 143 -1.44 -14.43 3.30
N ASN A 144 -0.67 -13.53 2.74
CA ASN A 144 0.72 -13.27 3.13
C ASN A 144 0.88 -12.12 4.14
N PHE A 145 -0.09 -11.22 4.23
CA PHE A 145 0.02 -10.00 5.03
C PHE A 145 -1.02 -9.92 6.15
N TYR A 146 -2.32 -10.04 5.82
CA TYR A 146 -3.38 -9.75 6.80
C TYR A 146 -3.69 -10.89 7.77
N SER A 147 -3.21 -12.11 7.52
CA SER A 147 -3.41 -13.22 8.45
C SER A 147 -2.66 -13.04 9.76
N PHE A 148 -1.58 -12.24 9.78
CA PHE A 148 -0.67 -12.15 10.92
C PHE A 148 -0.63 -10.76 11.59
N HIS A 149 -1.02 -9.66 10.92
CA HIS A 149 -0.60 -8.30 11.34
C HIS A 149 -1.72 -7.26 11.52
N LEU A 150 -2.99 -7.64 11.56
CA LEU A 150 -4.10 -6.69 11.81
C LEU A 150 -3.94 -5.94 13.16
N GLN A 151 -3.38 -6.59 14.17
CA GLN A 151 -3.13 -5.96 15.47
C GLN A 151 -2.04 -4.89 15.41
N GLU A 152 -0.99 -5.13 14.63
CA GLU A 152 0.11 -4.18 14.41
C GLU A 152 -0.38 -2.96 13.61
N LEU A 153 -1.16 -3.19 12.55
CA LEU A 153 -1.79 -2.12 11.78
C LEU A 153 -2.67 -1.20 12.63
N ALA A 154 -3.37 -1.76 13.61
CA ALA A 154 -4.22 -0.98 14.51
C ALA A 154 -3.42 -0.04 15.43
N ARG A 155 -2.17 -0.37 15.75
CA ARG A 155 -1.28 0.42 16.62
C ARG A 155 -0.64 1.61 15.89
N ILE A 156 -0.43 1.50 14.58
CA ILE A 156 0.21 2.53 13.76
C ILE A 156 -0.85 3.51 13.25
N HIS A 157 -0.65 4.79 13.49
CA HIS A 157 -1.62 5.84 13.11
C HIS A 157 -1.10 6.80 12.04
N GLY A 158 0.20 6.99 11.96
CA GLY A 158 0.85 7.87 10.98
C GLY A 158 0.83 7.28 9.57
N LYS A 159 0.67 8.15 8.57
CA LYS A 159 0.73 7.76 7.15
C LYS A 159 2.01 6.99 6.84
N TYR A 160 3.13 7.51 7.29
CA TYR A 160 4.44 6.97 6.93
C TYR A 160 4.78 5.70 7.73
N GLY A 161 4.32 5.59 8.98
CA GLY A 161 4.42 4.37 9.76
C GLY A 161 3.64 3.22 9.12
N LEU A 162 2.40 3.46 8.67
CA LEU A 162 1.60 2.47 7.95
C LEU A 162 2.27 1.98 6.65
N ILE A 163 2.86 2.92 5.89
CA ILE A 163 3.59 2.57 4.66
C ILE A 163 4.84 1.75 5.01
N LEU A 164 5.57 2.16 6.05
CA LEU A 164 6.78 1.45 6.48
C LEU A 164 6.46 0.04 6.96
N LEU A 165 5.40 -0.14 7.77
CA LEU A 165 4.96 -1.45 8.22
C LEU A 165 4.65 -2.37 7.03
N LYS A 166 3.87 -1.88 6.06
CA LYS A 166 3.55 -2.65 4.84
C LYS A 166 4.78 -2.96 3.99
N LEU A 167 5.72 -2.02 3.94
CA LEU A 167 6.98 -2.22 3.25
C LEU A 167 7.83 -3.28 3.97
N TRP A 168 7.96 -3.20 5.30
CA TRP A 168 8.66 -4.19 6.12
C TRP A 168 8.10 -5.58 5.88
N GLU A 169 6.78 -5.75 6.01
CA GLU A 169 6.12 -7.03 5.78
C GLU A 169 6.35 -7.58 4.36
N SER A 170 6.47 -6.71 3.37
CA SER A 170 6.73 -7.13 1.99
C SER A 170 8.16 -7.68 1.76
N TYR A 171 9.07 -7.42 2.69
CA TYR A 171 10.46 -7.91 2.67
C TYR A 171 10.75 -8.95 3.75
N ARG A 172 9.86 -9.10 4.72
CA ARG A 172 10.00 -10.05 5.83
C ARG A 172 9.76 -11.47 5.33
N HIS A 173 10.70 -12.37 5.57
CA HIS A 173 10.58 -13.75 5.17
C HIS A 173 10.52 -14.69 6.39
N GLY A 174 9.38 -15.39 6.52
CA GLY A 174 9.23 -16.46 7.51
C GLY A 174 9.59 -16.06 8.94
N HIS A 175 10.51 -16.78 9.53
CA HIS A 175 10.96 -16.59 10.92
C HIS A 175 12.18 -15.67 11.09
N GLU A 176 12.61 -15.00 10.03
CA GLU A 176 13.76 -14.08 10.12
C GLU A 176 13.50 -12.96 11.12
N VAL A 177 14.45 -12.76 12.02
CA VAL A 177 14.42 -11.71 13.05
C VAL A 177 14.78 -10.35 12.43
N THR A 178 15.65 -10.34 11.42
CA THR A 178 16.19 -9.12 10.82
C THR A 178 15.75 -9.01 9.36
N THR A 179 15.27 -7.84 8.98
CA THR A 179 14.89 -7.52 7.61
C THR A 179 15.66 -6.30 7.13
N THR A 180 16.30 -6.36 5.97
CA THR A 180 17.00 -5.22 5.37
C THR A 180 16.31 -4.80 4.07
N ILE A 181 16.00 -3.52 3.95
CA ILE A 181 15.33 -2.91 2.81
C ILE A 181 16.28 -1.89 2.20
N THR A 182 16.66 -2.09 0.95
CA THR A 182 17.53 -1.19 0.20
C THR A 182 16.81 -0.60 -1.00
N GLY A 183 17.19 0.61 -1.40
CA GLY A 183 16.63 1.23 -2.60
C GLY A 183 17.22 2.59 -2.90
N SER A 184 17.07 3.04 -4.14
CA SER A 184 17.43 4.39 -4.52
C SER A 184 16.54 5.43 -3.81
N THR A 185 17.01 6.68 -3.75
CA THR A 185 16.17 7.79 -3.23
C THR A 185 14.85 7.91 -4.01
N GLU A 186 14.85 7.55 -5.29
CA GLU A 186 13.64 7.58 -6.13
C GLU A 186 12.67 6.46 -5.74
N ASP A 187 13.17 5.24 -5.49
CA ASP A 187 12.34 4.11 -5.04
C ASP A 187 11.68 4.42 -3.70
N TRP A 188 12.46 4.85 -2.71
CA TRP A 188 11.96 5.20 -1.38
C TRP A 188 10.92 6.33 -1.42
N GLN A 189 11.20 7.44 -2.11
CA GLN A 189 10.20 8.48 -2.27
C GLN A 189 8.99 8.00 -3.05
N GLY A 190 9.23 7.11 -3.97
CA GLY A 190 8.18 6.46 -4.69
C GLY A 190 7.26 5.67 -3.77
N TRP A 191 7.74 4.82 -2.86
CA TRP A 191 6.91 4.03 -1.93
C TRP A 191 6.14 4.91 -0.95
N PHE A 192 6.74 5.99 -0.45
CA PHE A 192 6.16 6.84 0.59
C PHE A 192 5.30 7.99 0.08
N LEU A 193 5.63 8.57 -1.06
CA LEU A 193 4.97 9.76 -1.59
C LEU A 193 4.03 9.45 -2.76
N GLY A 194 4.10 8.25 -3.32
CA GLY A 194 3.25 7.88 -4.44
C GLY A 194 3.41 8.83 -5.62
N LYS A 195 2.31 9.48 -6.02
CA LYS A 195 2.25 10.49 -7.08
C LYS A 195 2.57 11.92 -6.60
N GLU A 196 2.76 12.10 -5.30
CA GLU A 196 3.08 13.41 -4.74
C GLU A 196 4.43 13.93 -5.26
N LYS A 197 4.61 15.25 -5.19
CA LYS A 197 5.85 15.90 -5.61
C LYS A 197 7.04 15.36 -4.82
N ARG A 198 8.12 15.04 -5.52
CA ARG A 198 9.38 14.66 -4.89
C ARG A 198 9.97 15.82 -4.08
N ILE A 199 10.55 15.49 -2.95
CA ILE A 199 11.21 16.42 -2.04
C ILE A 199 12.71 16.13 -2.00
N THR A 200 13.50 17.07 -1.42
CA THR A 200 14.94 16.86 -1.28
C THR A 200 15.23 15.66 -0.37
N ALA A 201 16.30 14.93 -0.65
CA ALA A 201 16.67 13.73 0.09
C ALA A 201 16.81 13.99 1.61
N GLY A 202 17.37 15.12 2.02
CA GLY A 202 17.46 15.49 3.44
C GLY A 202 16.10 15.70 4.10
N ARG A 203 15.18 16.40 3.42
CA ARG A 203 13.79 16.55 3.92
C ARG A 203 13.05 15.23 3.95
N PHE A 204 13.28 14.37 2.96
CA PHE A 204 12.68 13.04 2.92
C PHE A 204 13.17 12.19 4.09
N TYR A 205 14.48 12.18 4.35
CA TYR A 205 15.05 11.51 5.50
C TYR A 205 14.39 11.97 6.82
N THR A 206 14.38 13.29 7.08
CA THR A 206 13.93 13.83 8.37
C THR A 206 12.40 13.78 8.55
N ASN A 207 11.64 14.14 7.51
CA ASN A 207 10.19 14.33 7.64
C ASN A 207 9.37 13.08 7.32
N VAL A 208 9.99 12.09 6.68
CA VAL A 208 9.30 10.87 6.24
C VAL A 208 9.92 9.65 6.90
N LEU A 209 11.18 9.32 6.57
CA LEU A 209 11.79 8.07 7.02
C LEU A 209 11.99 8.03 8.53
N LYS A 210 12.62 9.06 9.11
CA LYS A 210 12.86 9.13 10.54
C LYS A 210 11.57 9.05 11.36
N ARG A 211 10.51 9.76 10.94
CA ARG A 211 9.20 9.69 11.61
C ARG A 211 8.55 8.31 11.49
N ALA A 212 8.72 7.65 10.36
CA ALA A 212 8.17 6.32 10.15
C ALA A 212 8.88 5.28 11.03
N THR A 213 10.22 5.36 11.14
CA THR A 213 11.00 4.45 11.99
C THR A 213 10.74 4.70 13.48
N GLU A 214 10.69 5.97 13.92
CA GLU A 214 10.37 6.33 15.30
C GLU A 214 8.97 5.82 15.71
N GLU A 215 7.96 5.95 14.85
CA GLU A 215 6.62 5.42 15.14
C GLU A 215 6.61 3.89 15.19
N LEU A 216 7.37 3.22 14.31
CA LEU A 216 7.48 1.77 14.30
C LEU A 216 8.10 1.26 15.60
N GLU A 217 9.21 1.87 16.04
CA GLU A 217 9.90 1.54 17.29
C GLU A 217 9.04 1.80 18.53
N GLU A 218 8.29 2.92 18.54
CA GLU A 218 7.42 3.29 19.66
C GLU A 218 6.21 2.36 19.81
N LYS A 219 5.63 1.93 18.70
CA LYS A 219 4.34 1.22 18.70
C LYS A 219 4.47 -0.29 18.55
N LEU A 220 5.56 -0.76 17.98
CA LEU A 220 5.83 -2.17 17.76
C LEU A 220 7.13 -2.55 18.45
N ASP A 221 7.30 -3.82 18.73
CA ASP A 221 8.53 -4.34 19.34
C ASP A 221 9.64 -4.52 18.28
N ALA A 222 10.07 -3.41 17.72
CA ALA A 222 11.02 -3.33 16.62
C ALA A 222 12.17 -2.37 16.93
N GLU A 223 13.31 -2.58 16.28
CA GLU A 223 14.46 -1.68 16.29
C GLU A 223 14.87 -1.35 14.85
N CYS A 224 15.04 -0.08 14.54
CA CYS A 224 15.27 0.41 13.19
C CYS A 224 16.64 1.08 13.06
N THR A 225 17.49 0.59 12.15
CA THR A 225 18.74 1.25 11.77
C THR A 225 18.62 1.80 10.36
N LEU A 226 18.59 3.13 10.22
CA LEU A 226 18.44 3.81 8.92
C LEU A 226 19.77 4.43 8.48
N MET A 227 20.29 3.96 7.35
CA MET A 227 21.52 4.46 6.73
C MET A 227 21.23 5.19 5.42
N SER A 228 22.07 6.19 5.10
CA SER A 228 22.02 6.92 3.83
C SER A 228 23.35 6.88 3.12
N TYR A 229 23.33 6.55 1.84
CA TYR A 229 24.53 6.48 1.00
C TYR A 229 24.62 7.69 0.08
N LYS A 230 25.82 8.26 -0.05
CA LYS A 230 26.06 9.46 -0.83
C LYS A 230 26.98 9.20 -2.01
N LYS A 231 26.73 9.91 -3.11
CA LYS A 231 27.67 10.08 -4.22
C LYS A 231 28.05 11.55 -4.28
N GLY A 232 29.26 11.89 -3.82
CA GLY A 232 29.66 13.26 -3.54
C GLY A 232 28.80 13.88 -2.44
N ARG A 233 28.15 15.02 -2.72
CA ARG A 233 27.25 15.71 -1.75
C ARG A 233 25.80 15.23 -1.80
N LYS A 234 25.44 14.39 -2.76
CA LYS A 234 24.04 13.96 -3.00
C LYS A 234 23.78 12.59 -2.37
N ILE A 235 22.72 12.48 -1.55
CA ILE A 235 22.20 11.17 -1.11
C ILE A 235 21.57 10.49 -2.32
N VAL A 236 21.97 9.26 -2.60
CA VAL A 236 21.53 8.46 -3.77
C VAL A 236 20.70 7.24 -3.39
N SER A 237 20.87 6.73 -2.17
CA SER A 237 20.11 5.57 -1.69
C SER A 237 19.97 5.59 -0.17
N TYR A 238 19.03 4.79 0.32
CA TYR A 238 18.84 4.48 1.72
C TYR A 238 18.81 2.97 1.92
N GLU A 239 19.21 2.56 3.11
CA GLU A 239 19.10 1.21 3.62
C GLU A 239 18.46 1.29 5.01
N LEU A 240 17.47 0.48 5.24
CA LEU A 240 16.80 0.33 6.52
C LEU A 240 16.88 -1.12 6.97
N THR A 241 17.50 -1.34 8.12
CA THR A 241 17.49 -2.63 8.80
C THR A 241 16.50 -2.57 9.96
N ILE A 242 15.58 -3.51 10.02
CA ILE A 242 14.57 -3.65 11.08
C ILE A 242 14.78 -4.98 11.77
N VAL A 243 14.95 -4.94 13.09
CA VAL A 243 15.02 -6.11 13.98
C VAL A 243 13.69 -6.27 14.68
N ASP A 244 13.05 -7.40 14.50
CA ASP A 244 11.81 -7.79 15.18
C ASP A 244 12.15 -8.41 16.56
N LYS A 245 12.04 -7.57 17.60
CA LYS A 245 12.37 -8.00 18.97
C LYS A 245 11.37 -9.00 19.53
N SER A 246 10.13 -9.01 19.04
CA SER A 246 9.13 -9.99 19.48
C SER A 246 9.54 -11.44 19.18
N LYS A 247 10.38 -11.62 18.17
CA LYS A 247 10.91 -12.95 17.80
C LYS A 247 12.16 -13.36 18.59
N LEU A 248 12.85 -12.40 19.23
CA LEU A 248 14.02 -12.70 20.05
C LEU A 248 13.67 -13.37 21.37
N VAL A 249 12.43 -13.18 21.87
CA VAL A 249 11.96 -13.70 23.16
C VAL A 249 11.51 -15.17 23.05
N ASN A 250 11.28 -15.67 21.85
CA ASN A 250 10.76 -17.01 21.57
C ASN A 250 11.81 -17.96 20.97
N SER A 251 13.05 -17.58 20.93
CA SER A 251 14.22 -18.38 20.54
C SER A 251 15.10 -18.63 21.78
#